data_628cbc57801fb52d310fe50ad6dba81e
#
_entry.id   628cbc57801fb52d310fe50ad6dba81e
#
_cell.length_a   1.000
_cell.length_b   1.000
_cell.length_c   1.000
_cell.angle_alpha   90.00
_cell.angle_beta   90.00
_cell.angle_gamma   90.00
#
_symmetry.space_group_name_H-M   'P 1'
#
loop_
_entity.id
_entity.type
_entity.pdbx_description
1 polymer ?
#
loop_
_entity_poly.entity_id
_entity_poly.type
_entity_poly.pdbx_seq_one_letter_code
_entity_poly.pdbx_strand_id
1 'polypeptide(L)'
;MKTTITPFLLQHAALRPISFHMPGHKGSAIYRECGYGEFLDTLMDCDITEIPGADNLFQTEGPLLEIMHRYQTMYQAKASYLLVNGSSGGLIAAILASVSRGGKLILARNCHKSIFNALSLGNISPVYAYPDTIEEYGILGSISAEEVVRCMEEHPDAEAVILPSPNYYGICSNVAVIAEEVHRRGKVLIVDQAHGAHLPFFAKHILPGFSDGDRGLRFPEAAENQGADLVINSIHKTLASFTQTALLNVCTDRVDLYDLEDRLQSIESSSPSYPLMASLDINADLLERFGEERIRSWAEDLSWFYEEAPKQVPGLRLMQHLMLDPTKLNLDMSAYGLNGNELEEELMKRGIFIELVTGNILMCMTGIGNRRSDYERLVDALKKIAGERILGNETKKQPKAVTRSLVMKPVPVKKERIPLREAAGRVCASSVIPYPPGIPIVCPGEVFDPEVITYIEERRRAEEKVIGLDGLGRVTVGTEK
;
A
#
# COMPACT_ATOMS: atom_id res chain seq x y z
N MET A 1 8.69 22.15 -25.74
CA MET A 1 9.70 21.09 -25.49
C MET A 1 9.12 20.07 -24.53
N LYS A 2 9.26 18.75 -24.75
CA LYS A 2 8.81 17.77 -23.75
C LYS A 2 9.71 17.91 -22.54
N THR A 3 9.14 18.13 -21.36
CA THR A 3 9.91 18.19 -20.09
C THR A 3 10.43 16.80 -19.75
N THR A 4 11.73 16.67 -19.51
CA THR A 4 12.34 15.42 -18.99
C THR A 4 12.18 15.35 -17.47
N ILE A 5 12.51 14.20 -16.87
CA ILE A 5 12.23 13.96 -15.44
C ILE A 5 13.02 14.92 -14.52
N THR A 6 14.29 15.22 -14.81
CA THR A 6 15.11 16.07 -13.95
C THR A 6 14.57 17.51 -13.84
N PRO A 7 14.30 18.25 -14.95
CA PRO A 7 13.69 19.56 -14.85
C PRO A 7 12.32 19.55 -14.16
N PHE A 8 11.51 18.51 -14.37
CA PHE A 8 10.23 18.35 -13.69
C PHE A 8 10.43 18.24 -12.16
N LEU A 9 11.33 17.39 -11.69
CA LEU A 9 11.59 17.21 -10.26
C LEU A 9 12.12 18.48 -9.60
N LEU A 10 13.05 19.20 -10.27
CA LEU A 10 13.58 20.45 -9.76
C LEU A 10 12.50 21.54 -9.67
N GLN A 11 11.62 21.62 -10.68
CA GLN A 11 10.48 22.54 -10.65
C GLN A 11 9.49 22.19 -9.53
N HIS A 12 9.15 20.90 -9.39
CA HIS A 12 8.27 20.43 -8.33
C HIS A 12 8.85 20.75 -6.94
N ALA A 13 10.13 20.47 -6.71
CA ALA A 13 10.80 20.78 -5.45
C ALA A 13 10.81 22.29 -5.16
N ALA A 14 11.02 23.14 -6.17
CA ALA A 14 11.01 24.60 -6.04
C ALA A 14 9.63 25.15 -5.61
N LEU A 15 8.54 24.49 -5.98
CA LEU A 15 7.18 24.86 -5.56
C LEU A 15 6.91 24.64 -4.07
N ARG A 16 7.75 23.85 -3.38
CA ARG A 16 7.55 23.46 -1.98
C ARG A 16 6.11 23.00 -1.70
N PRO A 17 5.62 21.99 -2.44
CA PRO A 17 4.25 21.55 -2.30
C PRO A 17 4.02 20.90 -0.93
N ILE A 18 2.74 20.91 -0.50
CA ILE A 18 2.33 20.08 0.63
C ILE A 18 2.07 18.69 0.10
N SER A 19 2.71 17.71 0.73
CA SER A 19 2.62 16.31 0.34
C SER A 19 1.75 15.53 1.32
N PHE A 20 0.61 15.06 0.83
CA PHE A 20 -0.20 14.02 1.44
C PHE A 20 -0.17 12.73 0.60
N HIS A 21 0.94 12.51 -0.10
CA HIS A 21 1.29 11.26 -0.79
C HIS A 21 2.64 10.72 -0.29
N MET A 22 3.00 9.50 -0.63
CA MET A 22 4.34 8.99 -0.35
C MET A 22 5.42 9.81 -1.07
N PRO A 23 6.65 9.91 -0.53
CA PRO A 23 7.17 9.21 0.65
C PRO A 23 6.82 9.88 1.99
N GLY A 24 6.94 9.10 3.07
CA GLY A 24 6.57 9.52 4.43
C GLY A 24 7.44 10.61 5.05
N HIS A 25 8.70 10.78 4.60
CA HIS A 25 9.60 11.84 5.06
C HIS A 25 9.15 13.26 4.66
N LYS A 26 8.28 13.40 3.65
CA LYS A 26 7.72 14.68 3.18
C LYS A 26 8.76 15.74 2.80
N GLY A 27 9.97 15.33 2.43
CA GLY A 27 11.08 16.20 2.03
C GLY A 27 12.27 16.14 2.99
N SER A 28 13.24 17.04 2.79
CA SER A 28 14.53 17.01 3.49
C SER A 28 14.48 17.52 4.94
N ALA A 29 13.39 18.17 5.37
CA ALA A 29 13.34 18.87 6.64
C ALA A 29 13.55 17.94 7.84
N ILE A 30 12.88 16.78 7.85
CA ILE A 30 13.01 15.80 8.94
C ILE A 30 14.45 15.27 9.08
N TYR A 31 15.14 15.04 7.98
CA TYR A 31 16.56 14.62 7.99
C TYR A 31 17.45 15.69 8.61
N ARG A 32 17.29 16.96 8.20
CA ARG A 32 18.10 18.06 8.70
C ARG A 32 17.85 18.33 10.19
N GLU A 33 16.61 18.27 10.64
CA GLU A 33 16.23 18.43 12.04
C GLU A 33 16.77 17.33 12.95
N CYS A 34 16.89 16.11 12.42
CA CYS A 34 17.45 14.98 13.16
C CYS A 34 18.99 14.86 13.04
N GLY A 35 19.65 15.84 12.39
CA GLY A 35 21.12 15.88 12.31
C GLY A 35 21.72 15.25 11.07
N TYR A 36 20.93 14.83 10.10
CA TYR A 36 21.39 14.15 8.86
C TYR A 36 21.49 15.09 7.64
N GLY A 37 21.68 16.38 7.87
CA GLY A 37 21.87 17.35 6.78
C GLY A 37 23.09 17.05 5.92
N GLU A 38 24.21 16.66 6.54
CA GLU A 38 25.46 16.32 5.87
C GLU A 38 25.29 15.12 4.91
N PHE A 39 24.58 14.09 5.33
CA PHE A 39 24.26 12.94 4.45
C PHE A 39 23.52 13.37 3.18
N LEU A 40 22.56 14.29 3.30
CA LEU A 40 21.85 14.79 2.13
C LEU A 40 22.76 15.64 1.21
N ASP A 41 23.68 16.42 1.80
CA ASP A 41 24.57 17.31 1.07
C ASP A 41 25.72 16.53 0.38
N THR A 42 26.09 15.35 0.90
CA THR A 42 27.14 14.45 0.37
C THR A 42 26.56 13.17 -0.25
N LEU A 43 25.29 13.15 -0.61
CA LEU A 43 24.58 11.93 -1.06
C LEU A 43 25.29 11.22 -2.22
N MET A 44 25.84 11.97 -3.17
CA MET A 44 26.54 11.42 -4.32
C MET A 44 27.88 10.78 -3.96
N ASP A 45 28.54 11.28 -2.91
CA ASP A 45 29.81 10.73 -2.40
C ASP A 45 29.58 9.46 -1.57
N CYS A 46 28.33 9.27 -1.09
CA CYS A 46 27.87 8.06 -0.38
C CYS A 46 27.36 6.96 -1.32
N ASP A 47 27.24 7.20 -2.63
CA ASP A 47 26.77 6.21 -3.60
C ASP A 47 27.92 5.29 -4.03
N ILE A 48 28.13 4.26 -3.23
CA ILE A 48 29.21 3.26 -3.34
C ILE A 48 28.63 1.87 -3.61
N THR A 49 29.51 0.88 -3.75
CA THR A 49 29.16 -0.55 -3.77
C THR A 49 29.81 -1.29 -2.59
N GLU A 50 29.93 -2.62 -2.66
CA GLU A 50 30.50 -3.50 -1.63
C GLU A 50 32.04 -3.34 -1.52
N ILE A 51 32.50 -2.18 -1.04
CA ILE A 51 33.90 -1.98 -0.72
C ILE A 51 34.25 -2.53 0.68
N PRO A 52 35.51 -2.81 1.01
CA PRO A 52 35.90 -3.27 2.33
C PRO A 52 35.38 -2.35 3.45
N GLY A 53 34.61 -2.92 4.38
CA GLY A 53 33.98 -2.22 5.49
C GLY A 53 32.54 -1.76 5.23
N ALA A 54 32.03 -1.84 4.00
CA ALA A 54 30.66 -1.44 3.67
C ALA A 54 29.62 -2.56 3.86
N ASP A 55 30.09 -3.82 4.05
CA ASP A 55 29.25 -5.03 4.17
C ASP A 55 28.63 -5.51 2.83
N ASN A 56 27.92 -6.62 2.83
CA ASN A 56 27.21 -7.18 1.69
C ASN A 56 25.78 -7.58 2.10
N LEU A 57 24.78 -7.14 1.35
CA LEU A 57 23.37 -7.36 1.70
C LEU A 57 22.99 -8.86 1.79
N PHE A 58 23.69 -9.74 1.08
CA PHE A 58 23.41 -11.18 1.05
C PHE A 58 24.34 -12.01 1.95
N GLN A 59 25.31 -11.37 2.59
CA GLN A 59 26.23 -11.98 3.57
C GLN A 59 26.57 -10.93 4.62
N THR A 60 25.56 -10.51 5.36
CA THR A 60 25.70 -9.43 6.35
C THR A 60 26.50 -9.87 7.55
N GLU A 61 27.61 -9.15 7.84
CA GLU A 61 28.51 -9.40 8.95
C GLU A 61 28.84 -8.12 9.76
N GLY A 62 28.46 -6.98 9.23
CA GLY A 62 28.84 -5.65 9.73
C GLY A 62 27.68 -4.67 9.85
N PRO A 63 27.80 -3.45 9.26
CA PRO A 63 26.79 -2.40 9.41
C PRO A 63 25.39 -2.79 8.98
N LEU A 64 25.22 -3.58 7.93
CA LEU A 64 23.91 -4.00 7.46
C LEU A 64 23.25 -4.99 8.42
N LEU A 65 24.01 -5.90 9.01
CA LEU A 65 23.51 -6.81 10.05
C LEU A 65 23.03 -6.03 11.27
N GLU A 66 23.75 -4.98 11.68
CA GLU A 66 23.37 -4.13 12.81
C GLU A 66 22.02 -3.42 12.52
N ILE A 67 21.82 -2.87 11.31
CA ILE A 67 20.55 -2.27 10.93
C ILE A 67 19.41 -3.31 10.97
N MET A 68 19.65 -4.53 10.49
CA MET A 68 18.66 -5.61 10.54
C MET A 68 18.27 -5.95 11.99
N HIS A 69 19.24 -6.05 12.91
CA HIS A 69 18.99 -6.30 14.34
C HIS A 69 18.20 -5.17 14.99
N ARG A 70 18.46 -3.90 14.65
CA ARG A 70 17.68 -2.75 15.13
C ARG A 70 16.20 -2.88 14.70
N TYR A 71 15.93 -3.17 13.44
CA TYR A 71 14.57 -3.38 12.95
C TYR A 71 13.90 -4.63 13.55
N GLN A 72 14.63 -5.72 13.70
CA GLN A 72 14.18 -6.93 14.39
C GLN A 72 13.68 -6.59 15.80
N THR A 73 14.42 -5.76 16.53
CA THR A 73 14.05 -5.31 17.88
C THR A 73 12.83 -4.41 17.85
N MET A 74 12.78 -3.42 16.94
CA MET A 74 11.68 -2.46 16.84
C MET A 74 10.35 -3.11 16.49
N TYR A 75 10.36 -4.09 15.57
CA TYR A 75 9.17 -4.82 15.12
C TYR A 75 8.89 -6.10 15.91
N GLN A 76 9.74 -6.44 16.88
CA GLN A 76 9.66 -7.68 17.68
C GLN A 76 9.61 -8.94 16.77
N ALA A 77 10.31 -8.88 15.65
CA ALA A 77 10.41 -9.99 14.71
C ALA A 77 11.54 -10.97 15.09
N LYS A 78 11.51 -12.18 14.55
CA LYS A 78 12.60 -13.16 14.67
C LYS A 78 13.78 -12.87 13.75
N ALA A 79 13.47 -12.32 12.58
CA ALA A 79 14.44 -11.79 11.64
C ALA A 79 13.83 -10.64 10.84
N SER A 80 14.66 -9.69 10.42
CA SER A 80 14.24 -8.57 9.55
C SER A 80 15.23 -8.41 8.41
N TYR A 81 14.74 -8.35 7.19
CA TYR A 81 15.55 -8.20 5.98
C TYR A 81 15.32 -6.85 5.35
N LEU A 82 16.41 -6.14 5.00
CA LEU A 82 16.35 -4.88 4.27
C LEU A 82 16.00 -5.16 2.81
N LEU A 83 15.09 -4.37 2.25
CA LEU A 83 14.67 -4.46 0.86
C LEU A 83 14.92 -3.13 0.16
N VAL A 84 15.66 -3.17 -0.95
CA VAL A 84 15.91 -2.01 -1.82
C VAL A 84 15.19 -2.13 -3.16
N ASN A 85 14.51 -3.24 -3.40
CA ASN A 85 13.62 -3.45 -4.55
C ASN A 85 12.13 -3.29 -4.16
N GLY A 86 11.90 -2.61 -3.07
CA GLY A 86 10.57 -2.29 -2.51
C GLY A 86 9.89 -3.49 -1.87
N SER A 87 8.76 -3.23 -1.24
CA SER A 87 7.86 -4.30 -0.76
C SER A 87 7.43 -5.25 -1.88
N SER A 88 7.46 -4.81 -3.14
CA SER A 88 7.19 -5.68 -4.29
C SER A 88 8.16 -6.85 -4.39
N GLY A 89 9.46 -6.60 -4.19
CA GLY A 89 10.49 -7.65 -4.13
C GLY A 89 10.25 -8.60 -2.96
N GLY A 90 10.04 -8.05 -1.76
CA GLY A 90 9.78 -8.83 -0.55
C GLY A 90 8.52 -9.70 -0.65
N LEU A 91 7.42 -9.18 -1.21
CA LEU A 91 6.19 -9.95 -1.43
C LEU A 91 6.41 -11.12 -2.40
N ILE A 92 7.16 -10.90 -3.48
CA ILE A 92 7.49 -11.96 -4.44
C ILE A 92 8.34 -13.03 -3.74
N ALA A 93 9.39 -12.64 -3.03
CA ALA A 93 10.27 -13.57 -2.30
C ALA A 93 9.49 -14.37 -1.25
N ALA A 94 8.67 -13.70 -0.44
CA ALA A 94 7.83 -14.33 0.59
C ALA A 94 6.90 -15.40 0.02
N ILE A 95 6.23 -15.10 -1.10
CA ILE A 95 5.33 -16.06 -1.77
C ILE A 95 6.13 -17.25 -2.33
N LEU A 96 7.25 -16.99 -3.00
CA LEU A 96 8.06 -18.06 -3.62
C LEU A 96 8.77 -18.93 -2.58
N ALA A 97 9.00 -18.45 -1.35
CA ALA A 97 9.51 -19.23 -0.22
C ALA A 97 8.41 -20.01 0.51
N SER A 98 7.15 -19.56 0.42
CA SER A 98 6.02 -20.16 1.16
C SER A 98 5.15 -21.10 0.33
N VAL A 99 5.28 -21.07 -1.00
CA VAL A 99 4.45 -21.87 -1.92
C VAL A 99 5.32 -22.57 -2.93
N SER A 100 5.18 -23.88 -3.01
CA SER A 100 5.89 -24.71 -3.98
C SER A 100 5.60 -24.30 -5.42
N ARG A 101 6.57 -24.49 -6.32
CA ARG A 101 6.35 -24.25 -7.74
C ARG A 101 5.19 -25.11 -8.26
N GLY A 102 4.18 -24.46 -8.81
CA GLY A 102 2.93 -25.12 -9.27
C GLY A 102 1.91 -25.37 -8.17
N GLY A 103 2.20 -24.97 -6.93
CA GLY A 103 1.29 -25.06 -5.79
C GLY A 103 0.13 -24.06 -5.85
N LYS A 104 -0.58 -23.90 -4.74
CA LYS A 104 -1.74 -22.99 -4.62
C LYS A 104 -1.55 -21.97 -3.51
N LEU A 105 -1.96 -20.72 -3.79
CA LEU A 105 -1.99 -19.60 -2.86
C LEU A 105 -3.41 -19.06 -2.73
N ILE A 106 -3.91 -18.96 -1.50
CA ILE A 106 -5.11 -18.17 -1.20
C ILE A 106 -4.67 -16.70 -1.08
N LEU A 107 -5.27 -15.81 -1.87
CA LEU A 107 -4.94 -14.40 -1.86
C LEU A 107 -6.18 -13.51 -1.88
N ALA A 108 -6.12 -12.42 -1.12
CA ALA A 108 -7.17 -11.41 -1.16
C ALA A 108 -7.29 -10.80 -2.56
N ARG A 109 -8.53 -10.66 -3.05
CA ARG A 109 -8.79 -10.17 -4.42
C ARG A 109 -8.37 -8.70 -4.62
N ASN A 110 -8.19 -7.96 -3.52
CA ASN A 110 -7.69 -6.57 -3.51
C ASN A 110 -6.18 -6.45 -3.27
N CYS A 111 -5.41 -7.51 -3.46
CA CYS A 111 -3.96 -7.51 -3.35
C CYS A 111 -3.27 -6.64 -4.40
N HIS A 112 -2.06 -6.18 -4.06
CA HIS A 112 -1.21 -5.44 -4.97
C HIS A 112 -0.73 -6.29 -6.16
N LYS A 113 -0.50 -5.64 -7.32
CA LYS A 113 -0.05 -6.32 -8.56
C LYS A 113 1.20 -7.19 -8.43
N SER A 114 2.11 -6.91 -7.48
CA SER A 114 3.32 -7.71 -7.26
C SER A 114 3.01 -9.16 -6.88
N ILE A 115 1.90 -9.40 -6.17
CA ILE A 115 1.46 -10.74 -5.78
C ILE A 115 1.07 -11.55 -7.02
N PHE A 116 0.37 -10.95 -7.97
CA PHE A 116 0.06 -11.60 -9.26
C PHE A 116 1.29 -11.86 -10.12
N ASN A 117 2.36 -11.04 -9.97
CA ASN A 117 3.64 -11.32 -10.61
C ASN A 117 4.30 -12.57 -10.00
N ALA A 118 4.23 -12.73 -8.67
CA ALA A 118 4.74 -13.94 -8.00
C ALA A 118 4.02 -15.20 -8.47
N LEU A 119 2.68 -15.17 -8.66
CA LEU A 119 1.92 -16.29 -9.23
C LEU A 119 2.49 -16.72 -10.58
N SER A 120 2.78 -15.73 -11.44
CA SER A 120 3.34 -16.00 -12.77
C SER A 120 4.75 -16.60 -12.70
N LEU A 121 5.62 -16.08 -11.83
CA LEU A 121 7.01 -16.54 -11.66
C LEU A 121 7.07 -17.96 -11.08
N GLY A 122 6.26 -18.25 -10.06
CA GLY A 122 6.18 -19.54 -9.39
C GLY A 122 5.27 -20.56 -10.09
N ASN A 123 4.57 -20.18 -11.18
CA ASN A 123 3.51 -20.98 -11.78
C ASN A 123 2.44 -21.38 -10.76
N ILE A 124 2.15 -20.51 -9.79
CA ILE A 124 1.26 -20.73 -8.65
C ILE A 124 -0.20 -20.51 -9.08
N SER A 125 -1.08 -21.39 -8.65
CA SER A 125 -2.52 -21.30 -8.91
C SER A 125 -3.19 -20.42 -7.85
N PRO A 126 -3.91 -19.34 -8.23
CA PRO A 126 -4.60 -18.48 -7.28
C PRO A 126 -5.92 -19.10 -6.79
N VAL A 127 -6.23 -18.88 -5.51
CA VAL A 127 -7.56 -19.01 -4.92
C VAL A 127 -7.93 -17.65 -4.33
N TYR A 128 -9.01 -17.04 -4.82
CA TYR A 128 -9.36 -15.68 -4.41
C TYR A 128 -10.28 -15.67 -3.19
N ALA A 129 -9.82 -14.97 -2.13
CA ALA A 129 -10.63 -14.53 -1.01
C ALA A 129 -11.17 -13.12 -1.29
N TYR A 130 -12.47 -12.93 -1.19
CA TYR A 130 -13.11 -11.66 -1.54
C TYR A 130 -13.27 -10.78 -0.30
N PRO A 131 -12.80 -9.51 -0.33
CA PRO A 131 -13.01 -8.58 0.77
C PRO A 131 -14.47 -8.16 0.87
N ASP A 132 -14.87 -7.75 2.06
CA ASP A 132 -16.13 -7.08 2.28
C ASP A 132 -16.25 -5.80 1.45
N THR A 133 -17.45 -5.36 1.15
CA THR A 133 -17.70 -4.09 0.48
C THR A 133 -18.25 -3.08 1.48
N ILE A 134 -17.64 -1.91 1.56
CA ILE A 134 -18.17 -0.78 2.33
C ILE A 134 -19.01 0.06 1.36
N GLU A 135 -20.29 -0.29 1.26
CA GLU A 135 -21.21 0.30 0.27
C GLU A 135 -21.33 1.81 0.39
N GLU A 136 -21.31 2.34 1.62
CA GLU A 136 -21.38 3.78 1.90
C GLU A 136 -20.28 4.56 1.16
N TYR A 137 -19.08 3.98 1.07
CA TYR A 137 -17.91 4.61 0.44
C TYR A 137 -17.58 4.03 -0.93
N GLY A 138 -18.28 2.98 -1.37
CA GLY A 138 -18.05 2.32 -2.66
C GLY A 138 -16.64 1.70 -2.80
N ILE A 139 -16.07 1.23 -1.72
CA ILE A 139 -14.71 0.67 -1.65
C ILE A 139 -14.70 -0.74 -1.08
N LEU A 140 -13.58 -1.44 -1.30
CA LEU A 140 -13.32 -2.75 -0.70
C LEU A 140 -12.80 -2.57 0.74
N GLY A 141 -13.37 -3.34 1.66
CA GLY A 141 -13.03 -3.37 3.08
C GLY A 141 -11.95 -4.39 3.44
N SER A 142 -12.15 -5.04 4.58
CA SER A 142 -11.29 -6.08 5.15
C SER A 142 -11.57 -7.46 4.52
N ILE A 143 -10.65 -8.38 4.75
CA ILE A 143 -10.89 -9.82 4.55
C ILE A 143 -11.35 -10.41 5.88
N SER A 144 -12.48 -11.13 5.87
CA SER A 144 -12.97 -11.82 7.05
C SER A 144 -12.27 -13.17 7.26
N ALA A 145 -12.22 -13.63 8.50
CA ALA A 145 -11.68 -14.96 8.82
C ALA A 145 -12.55 -16.07 8.19
N GLU A 146 -13.87 -15.88 8.16
CA GLU A 146 -14.83 -16.81 7.56
C GLU A 146 -14.56 -17.02 6.08
N GLU A 147 -14.25 -15.95 5.34
CA GLU A 147 -13.91 -16.05 3.92
C GLU A 147 -12.58 -16.80 3.70
N VAL A 148 -11.58 -16.57 4.55
CA VAL A 148 -10.31 -17.32 4.50
C VAL A 148 -10.53 -18.79 4.81
N VAL A 149 -11.34 -19.11 5.84
CA VAL A 149 -11.70 -20.49 6.22
C VAL A 149 -12.43 -21.18 5.06
N ARG A 150 -13.43 -20.56 4.45
CA ARG A 150 -14.13 -21.07 3.27
C ARG A 150 -13.16 -21.44 2.15
N CYS A 151 -12.23 -20.52 1.83
CA CYS A 151 -11.22 -20.79 0.79
C CYS A 151 -10.32 -21.97 1.14
N MET A 152 -9.90 -22.12 2.42
CA MET A 152 -9.07 -23.24 2.87
C MET A 152 -9.81 -24.58 2.88
N GLU A 153 -11.12 -24.57 3.15
CA GLU A 153 -11.95 -25.78 3.12
C GLU A 153 -12.21 -26.26 1.68
N GLU A 154 -12.47 -25.33 0.77
CA GLU A 154 -12.63 -25.63 -0.66
C GLU A 154 -11.31 -26.02 -1.35
N HIS A 155 -10.17 -25.53 -0.83
CA HIS A 155 -8.83 -25.76 -1.36
C HIS A 155 -7.85 -26.18 -0.26
N PRO A 156 -8.00 -27.39 0.32
CA PRO A 156 -7.14 -27.85 1.42
C PRO A 156 -5.67 -28.02 1.00
N ASP A 157 -5.40 -28.13 -0.30
CA ASP A 157 -4.07 -28.21 -0.90
C ASP A 157 -3.39 -26.83 -1.10
N ALA A 158 -4.03 -25.72 -0.75
CA ALA A 158 -3.36 -24.42 -0.70
C ALA A 158 -2.31 -24.41 0.43
N GLU A 159 -1.13 -23.83 0.14
CA GLU A 159 0.03 -23.89 1.04
C GLU A 159 0.13 -22.65 1.94
N ALA A 160 -0.30 -21.49 1.43
CA ALA A 160 -0.25 -20.23 2.16
C ALA A 160 -1.48 -19.36 1.88
N VAL A 161 -1.65 -18.35 2.76
CA VAL A 161 -2.64 -17.28 2.63
C VAL A 161 -1.91 -15.93 2.59
N ILE A 162 -2.31 -15.01 1.71
CA ILE A 162 -1.80 -13.64 1.67
C ILE A 162 -2.93 -12.61 1.59
N LEU A 163 -2.83 -11.54 2.38
CA LEU A 163 -3.79 -10.44 2.37
C LEU A 163 -3.11 -9.09 2.70
N PRO A 164 -3.66 -7.94 2.22
CA PRO A 164 -3.22 -6.62 2.64
C PRO A 164 -3.88 -6.24 3.98
N SER A 165 -3.07 -5.72 4.91
CA SER A 165 -3.55 -5.14 6.17
C SER A 165 -2.53 -4.15 6.72
N PRO A 166 -2.80 -2.82 6.66
CA PRO A 166 -3.98 -2.15 6.09
C PRO A 166 -4.09 -2.29 4.56
N ASN A 167 -5.31 -2.18 4.04
CA ASN A 167 -5.51 -1.99 2.61
C ASN A 167 -5.20 -0.53 2.18
N TYR A 168 -5.42 -0.18 0.91
CA TYR A 168 -5.12 1.16 0.38
C TYR A 168 -5.83 2.30 1.09
N TYR A 169 -7.02 2.07 1.64
CA TYR A 169 -7.83 3.07 2.36
C TYR A 169 -7.53 3.12 3.85
N GLY A 170 -6.63 2.27 4.33
CA GLY A 170 -6.26 2.17 5.75
C GLY A 170 -7.07 1.14 6.54
N ILE A 171 -7.92 0.33 5.91
CA ILE A 171 -8.74 -0.64 6.62
C ILE A 171 -7.94 -1.91 6.86
N CYS A 172 -7.83 -2.32 8.12
CA CYS A 172 -7.17 -3.54 8.56
C CYS A 172 -8.13 -4.72 8.65
N SER A 173 -7.61 -5.91 8.44
CA SER A 173 -8.29 -7.18 8.74
C SER A 173 -7.97 -7.62 10.17
N ASN A 174 -8.79 -8.50 10.74
CA ASN A 174 -8.49 -9.12 12.03
C ASN A 174 -7.45 -10.24 11.84
N VAL A 175 -6.18 -9.83 11.73
CA VAL A 175 -5.06 -10.73 11.42
C VAL A 175 -4.91 -11.81 12.48
N ALA A 176 -5.17 -11.52 13.76
CA ALA A 176 -5.02 -12.51 14.85
C ALA A 176 -5.95 -13.71 14.66
N VAL A 177 -7.23 -13.47 14.36
CA VAL A 177 -8.20 -14.55 14.12
C VAL A 177 -7.86 -15.32 12.84
N ILE A 178 -7.45 -14.60 11.78
CA ILE A 178 -7.03 -15.24 10.53
C ILE A 178 -5.78 -16.11 10.75
N ALA A 179 -4.79 -15.62 11.49
CA ALA A 179 -3.57 -16.38 11.80
C ALA A 179 -3.88 -17.68 12.55
N GLU A 180 -4.75 -17.62 13.57
CA GLU A 180 -5.18 -18.80 14.30
C GLU A 180 -5.79 -19.86 13.38
N GLU A 181 -6.68 -19.46 12.46
CA GLU A 181 -7.35 -20.38 11.52
C GLU A 181 -6.37 -20.96 10.48
N VAL A 182 -5.44 -20.12 9.98
CA VAL A 182 -4.41 -20.53 9.02
C VAL A 182 -3.45 -21.53 9.67
N HIS A 183 -2.97 -21.23 10.88
CA HIS A 183 -2.04 -22.09 11.62
C HIS A 183 -2.65 -23.42 12.07
N ARG A 184 -3.93 -23.42 12.44
CA ARG A 184 -4.66 -24.66 12.79
C ARG A 184 -4.66 -25.65 11.62
N ARG A 185 -4.56 -25.16 10.40
CA ARG A 185 -4.50 -25.97 9.15
C ARG A 185 -3.07 -26.17 8.63
N GLY A 186 -2.05 -25.78 9.42
CA GLY A 186 -0.64 -25.98 9.09
C GLY A 186 -0.12 -25.13 7.92
N LYS A 187 -0.81 -24.01 7.59
CA LYS A 187 -0.47 -23.12 6.47
C LYS A 187 0.30 -21.89 6.94
N VAL A 188 0.90 -21.15 6.01
CA VAL A 188 1.65 -19.92 6.25
C VAL A 188 0.74 -18.70 6.00
N LEU A 189 0.82 -17.69 6.88
CA LEU A 189 0.15 -16.40 6.70
C LEU A 189 1.16 -15.31 6.35
N ILE A 190 1.00 -14.73 5.17
CA ILE A 190 1.77 -13.58 4.69
C ILE A 190 0.88 -12.34 4.76
N VAL A 191 1.38 -11.24 5.34
CA VAL A 191 0.66 -9.97 5.39
C VAL A 191 1.41 -8.90 4.61
N ASP A 192 0.75 -8.35 3.59
CA ASP A 192 1.20 -7.13 2.92
C ASP A 192 0.80 -5.93 3.80
N GLN A 193 1.73 -5.50 4.66
CA GLN A 193 1.60 -4.32 5.54
C GLN A 193 2.32 -3.11 4.95
N ALA A 194 2.44 -3.02 3.62
CA ALA A 194 3.13 -1.92 2.96
C ALA A 194 2.58 -0.53 3.34
N HIS A 195 1.32 -0.43 3.71
CA HIS A 195 0.68 0.80 4.16
C HIS A 195 0.70 1.00 5.68
N GLY A 196 1.24 0.06 6.45
CA GLY A 196 1.16 0.01 7.91
C GLY A 196 2.50 -0.02 8.65
N ALA A 197 3.63 0.32 8.01
CA ALA A 197 4.96 0.28 8.63
C ALA A 197 5.08 1.07 9.95
N HIS A 198 4.21 2.04 10.19
CA HIS A 198 4.16 2.88 11.39
C HIS A 198 3.33 2.25 12.54
N LEU A 199 2.49 1.25 12.27
CA LEU A 199 1.54 0.71 13.26
C LEU A 199 2.19 0.26 14.57
N PRO A 200 3.35 -0.43 14.59
CA PRO A 200 3.99 -0.85 15.85
C PRO A 200 4.30 0.32 16.79
N PHE A 201 4.54 1.50 16.22
CA PHE A 201 4.92 2.70 16.99
C PHE A 201 3.70 3.47 17.54
N PHE A 202 2.50 3.22 17.02
CA PHE A 202 1.25 3.84 17.46
C PHE A 202 0.45 3.03 18.49
N ALA A 203 0.83 1.81 18.80
CA ALA A 203 0.06 0.88 19.64
C ALA A 203 -0.36 1.45 21.03
N LYS A 204 0.33 2.48 21.52
CA LYS A 204 0.06 3.14 22.80
C LYS A 204 -0.80 4.38 22.69
N HIS A 205 -1.13 4.84 21.48
CA HIS A 205 -1.85 6.09 21.25
C HIS A 205 -3.33 5.87 20.99
N ILE A 206 -4.16 6.69 21.61
CA ILE A 206 -5.61 6.74 21.43
C ILE A 206 -5.95 8.14 20.95
N LEU A 207 -6.67 8.28 19.84
CA LEU A 207 -7.14 9.57 19.35
C LEU A 207 -8.42 9.96 20.08
N PRO A 208 -8.46 11.11 20.82
CA PRO A 208 -9.71 11.65 21.36
C PRO A 208 -10.61 12.13 20.21
N GLY A 209 -11.93 12.05 20.40
CA GLY A 209 -12.92 12.60 19.46
C GLY A 209 -13.52 11.62 18.45
N PHE A 210 -13.04 10.41 18.35
CA PHE A 210 -13.68 9.34 17.60
C PHE A 210 -14.47 8.47 18.57
N SER A 211 -15.71 8.83 18.84
CA SER A 211 -16.55 8.03 19.75
C SER A 211 -17.80 7.54 19.07
N ASP A 212 -17.92 6.24 18.99
CA ASP A 212 -19.19 5.58 19.23
C ASP A 212 -19.18 5.26 20.74
N GLY A 213 -19.71 6.18 21.57
CA GLY A 213 -19.84 6.06 23.01
C GLY A 213 -18.56 5.64 23.76
N ASP A 214 -17.83 6.58 24.37
CA ASP A 214 -16.75 6.39 25.34
C ASP A 214 -15.46 5.67 24.93
N ARG A 215 -15.24 5.29 23.68
CA ARG A 215 -13.98 4.68 23.21
C ARG A 215 -13.35 5.54 22.13
N GLY A 216 -12.27 6.24 22.47
CA GLY A 216 -11.46 6.94 21.47
C GLY A 216 -10.95 6.01 20.35
N LEU A 217 -10.77 6.52 19.13
CA LEU A 217 -10.20 5.76 18.01
C LEU A 217 -8.82 5.21 18.39
N ARG A 218 -8.64 3.90 18.27
CA ARG A 218 -7.36 3.24 18.46
C ARG A 218 -6.72 2.98 17.11
N PHE A 219 -5.41 3.11 17.05
CA PHE A 219 -4.66 2.60 15.91
C PHE A 219 -4.78 1.07 15.87
N PRO A 220 -4.97 0.47 14.68
CA PRO A 220 -4.93 -0.97 14.52
C PRO A 220 -3.58 -1.54 14.97
N GLU A 221 -3.58 -2.75 15.46
CA GLU A 221 -2.36 -3.45 15.84
C GLU A 221 -1.60 -3.92 14.60
N ALA A 222 -0.26 -3.90 14.66
CA ALA A 222 0.61 -4.39 13.60
C ALA A 222 0.50 -5.92 13.43
N ALA A 223 0.63 -6.40 12.21
CA ALA A 223 0.47 -7.82 11.87
C ALA A 223 1.54 -8.71 12.52
N GLU A 224 2.73 -8.16 12.79
CA GLU A 224 3.80 -8.84 13.53
C GLU A 224 3.34 -9.31 14.90
N ASN A 225 2.51 -8.52 15.59
CA ASN A 225 2.00 -8.84 16.93
C ASN A 225 0.73 -9.69 16.90
N GLN A 226 0.17 -9.93 15.72
CA GLN A 226 -1.08 -10.65 15.53
C GLN A 226 -0.90 -12.07 14.98
N GLY A 227 0.36 -12.58 14.97
CA GLY A 227 0.64 -13.96 14.56
C GLY A 227 0.83 -14.18 13.07
N ALA A 228 0.98 -13.14 12.25
CA ALA A 228 1.44 -13.31 10.87
C ALA A 228 2.82 -14.01 10.85
N ASP A 229 3.10 -14.82 9.82
CA ASP A 229 4.39 -15.48 9.67
C ASP A 229 5.41 -14.59 8.98
N LEU A 230 5.00 -13.96 7.90
CA LEU A 230 5.79 -12.99 7.14
C LEU A 230 5.01 -11.69 7.01
N VAL A 231 5.67 -10.58 7.32
CA VAL A 231 5.08 -9.24 7.20
C VAL A 231 5.98 -8.34 6.35
N ILE A 232 5.43 -7.73 5.32
CA ILE A 232 6.19 -6.88 4.40
C ILE A 232 5.76 -5.43 4.58
N ASN A 233 6.71 -4.58 4.99
CA ASN A 233 6.51 -3.17 5.30
C ASN A 233 7.21 -2.26 4.30
N SER A 234 6.50 -1.35 3.63
CA SER A 234 7.13 -0.26 2.88
C SER A 234 7.49 0.88 3.83
N ILE A 235 8.72 0.91 4.31
CA ILE A 235 9.16 1.92 5.27
C ILE A 235 8.99 3.34 4.71
N HIS A 236 9.30 3.51 3.43
CA HIS A 236 9.22 4.80 2.74
C HIS A 236 7.80 5.40 2.65
N LYS A 237 6.73 4.61 2.80
CA LYS A 237 5.37 5.15 2.59
C LYS A 237 4.94 6.07 3.73
N THR A 238 5.22 5.69 4.96
CA THR A 238 4.74 6.40 6.16
C THR A 238 5.83 6.85 7.11
N LEU A 239 7.01 6.24 7.05
CA LEU A 239 8.19 6.57 7.84
C LEU A 239 9.23 7.34 7.01
N ALA A 240 10.44 7.55 7.55
CA ALA A 240 11.36 8.56 7.03
C ALA A 240 12.35 8.07 5.95
N SER A 241 12.36 6.80 5.56
CA SER A 241 13.32 6.30 4.56
C SER A 241 12.99 6.75 3.13
N PHE A 242 13.95 6.59 2.22
CA PHE A 242 13.78 6.95 0.80
C PHE A 242 12.81 6.01 0.09
N THR A 243 12.16 6.54 -0.94
CA THR A 243 11.26 5.75 -1.82
C THR A 243 11.98 4.48 -2.30
N GLN A 244 11.24 3.38 -2.38
CA GLN A 244 11.70 2.03 -2.76
C GLN A 244 12.22 1.19 -1.58
N THR A 245 12.54 1.78 -0.43
CA THR A 245 12.99 1.01 0.74
C THR A 245 11.83 0.30 1.45
N ALA A 246 12.08 -0.91 1.90
CA ALA A 246 11.10 -1.72 2.61
C ALA A 246 11.80 -2.71 3.58
N LEU A 247 11.00 -3.44 4.34
CA LEU A 247 11.44 -4.54 5.20
C LEU A 247 10.57 -5.77 4.96
N LEU A 248 11.18 -6.94 5.10
CA LEU A 248 10.49 -8.20 5.29
C LEU A 248 10.81 -8.69 6.70
N ASN A 249 9.78 -8.83 7.54
CA ASN A 249 9.87 -9.35 8.89
C ASN A 249 9.39 -10.80 8.92
N VAL A 250 10.20 -11.68 9.51
CA VAL A 250 9.84 -13.06 9.82
C VAL A 250 9.44 -13.12 11.30
N CYS A 251 8.23 -13.56 11.60
CA CYS A 251 7.67 -13.49 12.94
C CYS A 251 7.54 -14.87 13.60
N THR A 252 7.54 -15.97 12.84
CA THR A 252 7.41 -17.34 13.34
C THR A 252 8.48 -18.28 12.76
N ASP A 253 8.50 -19.54 13.17
CA ASP A 253 9.43 -20.57 12.66
C ASP A 253 8.79 -21.44 11.56
N ARG A 254 7.71 -20.95 10.90
CA ARG A 254 6.97 -21.72 9.89
C ARG A 254 7.57 -21.63 8.50
N VAL A 255 8.48 -20.68 8.27
CA VAL A 255 9.14 -20.46 6.98
C VAL A 255 10.61 -20.80 7.12
N ASP A 256 11.13 -21.54 6.15
CA ASP A 256 12.57 -21.83 6.06
C ASP A 256 13.32 -20.56 5.66
N LEU A 257 14.24 -20.13 6.56
CA LEU A 257 15.01 -18.90 6.33
C LEU A 257 16.00 -19.04 5.17
N TYR A 258 16.59 -20.23 4.96
CA TYR A 258 17.54 -20.46 3.86
C TYR A 258 16.84 -20.32 2.50
N ASP A 259 15.63 -20.89 2.36
CA ASP A 259 14.85 -20.75 1.13
C ASP A 259 14.39 -19.30 0.93
N LEU A 260 13.98 -18.61 2.00
CA LEU A 260 13.61 -17.20 1.94
C LEU A 260 14.80 -16.31 1.50
N GLU A 261 15.98 -16.52 2.08
CA GLU A 261 17.21 -15.77 1.74
C GLU A 261 17.63 -16.02 0.29
N ASP A 262 17.54 -17.27 -0.20
CA ASP A 262 17.80 -17.59 -1.61
C ASP A 262 16.81 -16.88 -2.55
N ARG A 263 15.52 -16.80 -2.18
CA ARG A 263 14.52 -16.03 -2.95
C ARG A 263 14.82 -14.53 -2.91
N LEU A 264 15.17 -13.99 -1.75
CA LEU A 264 15.55 -12.56 -1.64
C LEU A 264 16.76 -12.25 -2.52
N GLN A 265 17.82 -13.07 -2.47
CA GLN A 265 18.98 -12.92 -3.33
C GLN A 265 18.64 -12.98 -4.83
N SER A 266 17.66 -13.81 -5.21
CA SER A 266 17.21 -13.93 -6.60
C SER A 266 16.38 -12.73 -7.09
N ILE A 267 15.77 -11.97 -6.19
CA ILE A 267 14.85 -10.86 -6.50
C ILE A 267 15.51 -9.49 -6.32
N GLU A 268 16.35 -9.34 -5.31
CA GLU A 268 17.07 -8.09 -5.06
C GLU A 268 18.23 -7.89 -6.06
N SER A 269 18.67 -6.65 -6.22
CA SER A 269 19.82 -6.32 -7.08
C SER A 269 21.12 -6.86 -6.49
N SER A 270 22.01 -7.38 -7.34
CA SER A 270 23.38 -7.74 -6.94
C SER A 270 24.25 -6.51 -6.62
N SER A 271 23.79 -5.31 -6.92
CA SER A 271 24.41 -4.03 -6.57
C SER A 271 23.38 -3.15 -5.84
N PRO A 272 23.05 -3.49 -4.57
CA PRO A 272 22.06 -2.76 -3.82
C PRO A 272 22.52 -1.33 -3.52
N SER A 273 21.60 -0.37 -3.64
CA SER A 273 21.93 1.05 -3.43
C SER A 273 22.23 1.34 -1.96
N TYR A 274 23.47 1.74 -1.67
CA TYR A 274 23.89 2.15 -0.32
C TYR A 274 23.14 3.39 0.19
N PRO A 275 22.86 4.42 -0.63
CA PRO A 275 21.99 5.52 -0.21
C PRO A 275 20.58 5.08 0.25
N LEU A 276 20.00 4.06 -0.39
CA LEU A 276 18.73 3.50 0.07
C LEU A 276 18.87 2.78 1.41
N MET A 277 19.90 1.94 1.58
CA MET A 277 20.15 1.24 2.85
C MET A 277 20.50 2.22 3.96
N ALA A 278 21.32 3.26 3.69
CA ALA A 278 21.61 4.32 4.64
C ALA A 278 20.33 5.08 5.07
N SER A 279 19.38 5.27 4.15
CA SER A 279 18.10 5.90 4.52
C SER A 279 17.26 5.03 5.46
N LEU A 280 17.39 3.70 5.41
CA LEU A 280 16.80 2.79 6.39
C LEU A 280 17.51 2.90 7.75
N ASP A 281 18.85 2.98 7.76
CA ASP A 281 19.62 3.18 8.99
C ASP A 281 19.26 4.51 9.66
N ILE A 282 19.21 5.59 8.90
CA ILE A 282 18.77 6.92 9.40
C ILE A 282 17.35 6.85 9.95
N ASN A 283 16.45 6.15 9.28
CA ASN A 283 15.08 5.97 9.79
C ASN A 283 15.06 5.19 11.11
N ALA A 284 15.90 4.17 11.27
CA ALA A 284 16.00 3.41 12.51
C ALA A 284 16.53 4.32 13.65
N ASP A 285 17.62 5.06 13.43
CA ASP A 285 18.16 6.01 14.40
C ASP A 285 17.16 7.14 14.76
N LEU A 286 16.43 7.64 13.76
CA LEU A 286 15.39 8.64 13.98
C LEU A 286 14.28 8.08 14.90
N LEU A 287 13.84 6.86 14.68
CA LEU A 287 12.81 6.23 15.50
C LEU A 287 13.30 5.96 16.92
N GLU A 288 14.56 5.55 17.12
CA GLU A 288 15.14 5.33 18.44
C GLU A 288 15.31 6.63 19.25
N ARG A 289 15.80 7.69 18.59
CA ARG A 289 16.12 8.95 19.28
C ARG A 289 14.95 9.92 19.41
N PHE A 290 14.08 9.96 18.41
CA PHE A 290 13.03 10.95 18.30
C PHE A 290 11.64 10.34 18.08
N GLY A 291 11.55 9.00 17.97
CA GLY A 291 10.31 8.32 17.57
C GLY A 291 9.14 8.62 18.50
N GLU A 292 9.35 8.60 19.82
CA GLU A 292 8.28 8.87 20.79
C GLU A 292 7.67 10.26 20.58
N GLU A 293 8.51 11.30 20.45
CA GLU A 293 8.06 12.67 20.25
C GLU A 293 7.37 12.84 18.89
N ARG A 294 7.96 12.30 17.81
CA ARG A 294 7.45 12.42 16.46
C ARG A 294 6.11 11.70 16.26
N ILE A 295 5.98 10.49 16.80
CA ILE A 295 4.74 9.70 16.74
C ILE A 295 3.65 10.38 17.56
N ARG A 296 3.98 10.91 18.75
CA ARG A 296 3.03 11.65 19.57
C ARG A 296 2.53 12.90 18.84
N SER A 297 3.44 13.71 18.29
CA SER A 297 3.07 14.90 17.52
C SER A 297 2.20 14.54 16.33
N TRP A 298 2.53 13.47 15.61
CA TRP A 298 1.71 12.99 14.49
C TRP A 298 0.31 12.56 14.95
N ALA A 299 0.18 11.83 16.05
CA ALA A 299 -1.12 11.46 16.63
C ALA A 299 -1.94 12.71 17.04
N GLU A 300 -1.30 13.70 17.67
CA GLU A 300 -1.94 14.98 18.06
C GLU A 300 -2.43 15.78 16.84
N ASP A 301 -1.64 15.80 15.77
CA ASP A 301 -2.00 16.48 14.52
C ASP A 301 -3.17 15.80 13.81
N LEU A 302 -3.19 14.46 13.79
CA LEU A 302 -4.33 13.68 13.30
C LEU A 302 -5.58 13.96 14.13
N SER A 303 -5.48 13.90 15.45
CA SER A 303 -6.60 14.19 16.36
C SER A 303 -7.20 15.56 16.09
N TRP A 304 -6.34 16.57 15.99
CA TRP A 304 -6.75 17.92 15.65
C TRP A 304 -7.47 17.99 14.30
N PHE A 305 -6.94 17.34 13.28
CA PHE A 305 -7.55 17.36 11.94
C PHE A 305 -8.95 16.71 11.95
N TYR A 306 -9.07 15.54 12.55
CA TYR A 306 -10.36 14.84 12.64
C TYR A 306 -11.41 15.63 13.43
N GLU A 307 -10.99 16.41 14.41
CA GLU A 307 -11.88 17.25 15.21
C GLU A 307 -12.23 18.55 14.47
N GLU A 308 -11.25 19.26 13.91
CA GLU A 308 -11.42 20.61 13.40
C GLU A 308 -11.92 20.68 11.95
N ALA A 309 -11.50 19.73 11.08
CA ALA A 309 -11.88 19.78 9.67
C ALA A 309 -13.40 19.73 9.46
N PRO A 310 -14.18 18.82 10.10
CA PRO A 310 -15.63 18.81 9.97
C PRO A 310 -16.32 20.05 10.55
N LYS A 311 -15.76 20.66 11.60
CA LYS A 311 -16.31 21.90 12.21
C LYS A 311 -16.14 23.10 11.26
N GLN A 312 -14.98 23.17 10.60
CA GLN A 312 -14.64 24.29 9.73
C GLN A 312 -15.17 24.14 8.30
N VAL A 313 -15.48 22.91 7.88
CA VAL A 313 -16.02 22.58 6.56
C VAL A 313 -17.30 21.75 6.73
N PRO A 314 -18.44 22.38 7.07
CA PRO A 314 -19.72 21.68 7.18
C PRO A 314 -20.06 20.95 5.88
N GLY A 315 -20.34 19.64 5.96
CA GLY A 315 -20.58 18.81 4.77
C GLY A 315 -19.36 18.03 4.26
N LEU A 316 -18.16 18.30 4.78
CA LEU A 316 -17.03 17.38 4.63
C LEU A 316 -17.33 16.08 5.39
N ARG A 317 -17.20 14.96 4.71
CA ARG A 317 -17.29 13.62 5.32
C ARG A 317 -15.91 13.03 5.41
N LEU A 318 -15.54 12.57 6.60
CA LEU A 318 -14.35 11.77 6.86
C LEU A 318 -14.78 10.32 7.04
N MET A 319 -14.11 9.41 6.35
CA MET A 319 -14.39 7.98 6.51
C MET A 319 -14.18 7.56 7.97
N GLN A 320 -15.14 6.84 8.50
CA GLN A 320 -15.08 6.22 9.81
C GLN A 320 -15.26 4.71 9.66
N HIS A 321 -14.39 3.93 10.28
CA HIS A 321 -14.47 2.48 10.31
C HIS A 321 -13.72 1.95 11.54
N LEU A 322 -14.25 0.91 12.18
CA LEU A 322 -13.68 0.36 13.43
C LEU A 322 -12.21 -0.06 13.31
N MET A 323 -11.82 -0.56 12.15
CA MET A 323 -10.49 -1.05 11.84
C MET A 323 -9.70 -0.09 10.93
N LEU A 324 -10.05 1.20 10.93
CA LEU A 324 -9.36 2.20 10.12
C LEU A 324 -8.04 2.61 10.78
N ASP A 325 -6.97 2.61 10.01
CA ASP A 325 -5.74 3.34 10.30
C ASP A 325 -5.97 4.84 10.05
N PRO A 326 -6.03 5.66 11.09
CA PRO A 326 -6.40 7.08 10.96
C PRO A 326 -5.33 7.94 10.26
N THR A 327 -4.16 7.38 9.96
CA THR A 327 -3.14 8.07 9.14
C THR A 327 -3.55 8.22 7.68
N LYS A 328 -4.58 7.49 7.24
CA LYS A 328 -5.21 7.61 5.92
C LYS A 328 -6.45 8.48 6.04
N LEU A 329 -6.29 9.78 5.70
CA LEU A 329 -7.41 10.72 5.72
C LEU A 329 -8.24 10.53 4.45
N ASN A 330 -9.35 9.82 4.57
CA ASN A 330 -10.28 9.59 3.46
C ASN A 330 -11.38 10.65 3.48
N LEU A 331 -11.32 11.56 2.51
CA LEU A 331 -12.15 12.77 2.41
C LEU A 331 -13.24 12.59 1.36
N ASP A 332 -14.46 13.04 1.63
CA ASP A 332 -15.57 13.11 0.69
C ASP A 332 -16.22 14.50 0.75
N MET A 333 -16.18 15.23 -0.37
CA MET A 333 -16.83 16.53 -0.55
C MET A 333 -17.97 16.49 -1.56
N SER A 334 -18.59 15.33 -1.77
CA SER A 334 -19.72 15.16 -2.69
C SER A 334 -20.93 16.04 -2.33
N ALA A 335 -21.09 16.43 -1.07
CA ALA A 335 -22.09 17.41 -0.64
C ALA A 335 -21.91 18.80 -1.27
N TYR A 336 -20.73 19.10 -1.79
CA TYR A 336 -20.43 20.32 -2.58
C TYR A 336 -20.42 20.06 -4.08
N GLY A 337 -20.97 18.94 -4.54
CA GLY A 337 -21.01 18.54 -5.94
C GLY A 337 -19.66 18.13 -6.54
N LEU A 338 -18.65 17.84 -5.70
CA LEU A 338 -17.33 17.39 -6.13
C LEU A 338 -17.21 15.87 -6.03
N ASN A 339 -16.69 15.23 -7.09
CA ASN A 339 -16.10 13.91 -6.96
C ASN A 339 -14.64 14.00 -6.54
N GLY A 340 -14.00 12.86 -6.28
CA GLY A 340 -12.61 12.83 -5.82
C GLY A 340 -11.62 13.45 -6.80
N ASN A 341 -11.79 13.24 -8.12
CA ASN A 341 -10.88 13.82 -9.13
C ASN A 341 -11.00 15.35 -9.17
N GLU A 342 -12.23 15.89 -9.13
CA GLU A 342 -12.47 17.33 -9.09
C GLU A 342 -11.90 17.97 -7.81
N LEU A 343 -11.99 17.25 -6.68
CA LEU A 343 -11.38 17.70 -5.42
C LEU A 343 -9.84 17.66 -5.50
N GLU A 344 -9.25 16.63 -6.10
CA GLU A 344 -7.81 16.54 -6.34
C GLU A 344 -7.31 17.72 -7.17
N GLU A 345 -7.97 18.04 -8.30
CA GLU A 345 -7.61 19.18 -9.14
C GLU A 345 -7.64 20.49 -8.36
N GLU A 346 -8.65 20.71 -7.52
CA GLU A 346 -8.76 21.91 -6.69
C GLU A 346 -7.66 22.01 -5.63
N LEU A 347 -7.26 20.88 -5.03
CA LEU A 347 -6.15 20.83 -4.09
C LEU A 347 -4.80 21.04 -4.81
N MET A 348 -4.59 20.43 -5.98
CA MET A 348 -3.37 20.63 -6.79
C MET A 348 -3.17 22.09 -7.19
N LYS A 349 -4.23 22.82 -7.57
CA LYS A 349 -4.17 24.27 -7.85
C LYS A 349 -3.69 25.08 -6.64
N ARG A 350 -3.85 24.54 -5.43
CA ARG A 350 -3.45 25.15 -4.17
C ARG A 350 -2.12 24.58 -3.64
N GLY A 351 -1.41 23.79 -4.46
CA GLY A 351 -0.10 23.20 -4.14
C GLY A 351 -0.16 22.05 -3.14
N ILE A 352 -1.31 21.35 -3.04
CA ILE A 352 -1.51 20.18 -2.18
C ILE A 352 -1.64 18.95 -3.06
N PHE A 353 -0.78 17.95 -2.83
CA PHE A 353 -0.76 16.69 -3.57
C PHE A 353 -1.17 15.54 -2.66
N ILE A 354 -2.05 14.67 -3.16
CA ILE A 354 -2.68 13.56 -2.42
C ILE A 354 -2.25 12.21 -2.98
N GLU A 355 -2.63 11.12 -2.33
CA GLU A 355 -2.16 9.77 -2.69
C GLU A 355 -3.03 9.11 -3.76
N LEU A 356 -4.35 9.08 -3.58
CA LEU A 356 -5.24 8.42 -4.52
C LEU A 356 -6.67 8.94 -4.46
N VAL A 357 -7.40 8.67 -5.53
CA VAL A 357 -8.83 8.94 -5.65
C VAL A 357 -9.58 7.67 -6.04
N THR A 358 -10.76 7.45 -5.46
CA THR A 358 -11.70 6.40 -5.85
C THR A 358 -13.14 6.92 -5.73
N GLY A 359 -13.79 7.16 -6.86
CA GLY A 359 -15.15 7.73 -6.86
C GLY A 359 -15.20 9.10 -6.19
N ASN A 360 -15.93 9.22 -5.10
CA ASN A 360 -16.01 10.46 -4.31
C ASN A 360 -14.93 10.54 -3.22
N ILE A 361 -14.26 9.42 -2.92
CA ILE A 361 -13.22 9.37 -1.89
C ILE A 361 -11.89 9.86 -2.46
N LEU A 362 -11.30 10.85 -1.78
CA LEU A 362 -9.94 11.29 -1.95
C LEU A 362 -9.15 10.92 -0.69
N MET A 363 -8.07 10.17 -0.85
CA MET A 363 -7.24 9.72 0.25
C MET A 363 -5.93 10.50 0.33
N CYS A 364 -5.72 11.16 1.47
CA CYS A 364 -4.48 11.77 1.87
C CYS A 364 -3.68 10.78 2.73
N MET A 365 -2.47 10.43 2.30
CA MET A 365 -1.55 9.62 3.09
C MET A 365 -0.66 10.53 3.92
N THR A 366 -0.83 10.51 5.25
CA THR A 366 0.07 11.20 6.15
C THR A 366 1.32 10.36 6.44
N GLY A 367 2.37 10.99 6.95
CA GLY A 367 3.62 10.34 7.29
C GLY A 367 4.35 11.09 8.41
N ILE A 368 5.39 10.47 8.95
CA ILE A 368 6.17 11.00 10.08
C ILE A 368 6.79 12.40 9.80
N GLY A 369 6.92 12.77 8.53
CA GLY A 369 7.44 14.09 8.12
C GLY A 369 6.39 15.18 8.01
N ASN A 370 5.08 14.88 8.11
CA ASN A 370 4.05 15.92 8.15
C ASN A 370 4.08 16.73 9.46
N ARG A 371 3.60 17.95 9.39
CA ARG A 371 3.56 18.91 10.50
C ARG A 371 2.15 19.47 10.64
N ARG A 372 1.82 20.02 11.79
CA ARG A 372 0.57 20.72 12.05
C ARG A 372 0.21 21.71 10.94
N SER A 373 1.18 22.48 10.46
CA SER A 373 0.97 23.45 9.37
C SER A 373 0.47 22.85 8.06
N ASP A 374 0.80 21.58 7.76
CA ASP A 374 0.31 20.91 6.56
C ASP A 374 -1.19 20.61 6.68
N TYR A 375 -1.62 20.14 7.86
CA TYR A 375 -3.03 19.86 8.16
C TYR A 375 -3.85 21.17 8.18
N GLU A 376 -3.33 22.23 8.79
CA GLU A 376 -3.96 23.55 8.80
C GLU A 376 -4.18 24.06 7.37
N ARG A 377 -3.16 23.96 6.52
CA ARG A 377 -3.26 24.38 5.12
C ARG A 377 -4.23 23.49 4.32
N LEU A 378 -4.33 22.19 4.64
CA LEU A 378 -5.35 21.33 4.04
C LEU A 378 -6.76 21.78 4.43
N VAL A 379 -7.01 22.04 5.72
CA VAL A 379 -8.31 22.54 6.22
C VAL A 379 -8.64 23.89 5.57
N ASP A 380 -7.69 24.82 5.49
CA ASP A 380 -7.89 26.12 4.85
C ASP A 380 -8.21 25.99 3.36
N ALA A 381 -7.57 25.06 2.65
CA ALA A 381 -7.86 24.77 1.26
C ALA A 381 -9.28 24.20 1.09
N LEU A 382 -9.66 23.20 1.89
CA LEU A 382 -10.98 22.61 1.87
C LEU A 382 -12.08 23.65 2.20
N LYS A 383 -11.82 24.53 3.17
CA LYS A 383 -12.72 25.63 3.53
C LYS A 383 -12.92 26.63 2.38
N LYS A 384 -11.85 27.00 1.67
CA LYS A 384 -11.94 27.87 0.50
C LYS A 384 -12.72 27.21 -0.63
N ILE A 385 -12.43 25.93 -0.91
CA ILE A 385 -13.17 25.14 -1.92
C ILE A 385 -14.66 25.06 -1.56
N ALA A 386 -14.98 24.83 -0.30
CA ALA A 386 -16.37 24.83 0.17
C ALA A 386 -17.04 26.21 0.03
N GLY A 387 -16.33 27.30 0.36
CA GLY A 387 -16.85 28.68 0.25
C GLY A 387 -17.09 29.15 -1.18
N GLU A 388 -16.45 28.55 -2.17
CA GLU A 388 -16.65 28.81 -3.59
C GLU A 388 -17.86 28.04 -4.18
N ARG A 389 -18.58 27.23 -3.39
CA ARG A 389 -19.64 26.31 -3.81
C ARG A 389 -20.86 26.41 -2.89
N ILE A 390 -21.99 25.95 -3.43
CA ILE A 390 -23.22 25.87 -2.63
C ILE A 390 -23.30 24.45 -2.06
N LEU A 391 -23.52 24.36 -0.74
CA LEU A 391 -23.85 23.11 -0.10
C LEU A 391 -25.23 22.65 -0.61
N GLY A 392 -25.25 21.65 -1.47
CA GLY A 392 -26.46 21.22 -2.17
C GLY A 392 -26.99 19.89 -1.64
N ASN A 393 -28.27 19.62 -1.94
CA ASN A 393 -28.91 18.33 -1.63
C ASN A 393 -28.56 17.22 -2.64
N GLU A 394 -27.85 17.52 -3.71
CA GLU A 394 -27.42 16.56 -4.72
C GLU A 394 -25.99 16.09 -4.41
N THR A 395 -25.87 15.07 -3.56
CA THR A 395 -24.63 14.32 -3.45
C THR A 395 -24.39 13.54 -4.74
N LYS A 396 -23.19 13.68 -5.32
CA LYS A 396 -22.79 12.79 -6.43
C LYS A 396 -22.89 11.34 -5.98
N LYS A 397 -23.59 10.52 -6.77
CA LYS A 397 -23.77 9.10 -6.46
C LYS A 397 -22.40 8.41 -6.42
N GLN A 398 -22.12 7.72 -5.32
CA GLN A 398 -20.89 6.94 -5.18
C GLN A 398 -20.89 5.78 -6.19
N PRO A 399 -19.84 5.60 -7.00
CA PRO A 399 -19.71 4.40 -7.82
C PRO A 399 -19.63 3.16 -6.93
N LYS A 400 -20.29 2.08 -7.34
CA LYS A 400 -20.22 0.81 -6.60
C LYS A 400 -18.81 0.21 -6.75
N ALA A 401 -18.28 -0.33 -5.65
CA ALA A 401 -17.11 -1.19 -5.74
C ALA A 401 -17.44 -2.45 -6.56
N VAL A 402 -16.54 -2.84 -7.45
CA VAL A 402 -16.71 -4.06 -8.24
C VAL A 402 -16.06 -5.22 -7.47
N THR A 403 -16.90 -5.98 -6.76
CA THR A 403 -16.55 -7.30 -6.23
C THR A 403 -17.24 -8.34 -7.10
N ARG A 404 -16.52 -9.00 -7.98
CA ARG A 404 -17.06 -10.08 -8.76
C ARG A 404 -16.13 -11.28 -8.72
N SER A 405 -16.75 -12.42 -8.45
CA SER A 405 -16.15 -13.72 -8.76
C SER A 405 -16.22 -13.93 -10.27
N LEU A 406 -15.10 -13.78 -10.95
CA LEU A 406 -14.98 -14.14 -12.35
C LEU A 406 -14.70 -15.64 -12.47
N VAL A 407 -15.17 -16.23 -13.56
CA VAL A 407 -14.87 -17.66 -13.85
C VAL A 407 -13.36 -17.82 -14.02
N MET A 408 -12.76 -18.74 -13.26
CA MET A 408 -11.34 -19.08 -13.36
C MET A 408 -11.08 -20.22 -14.34
N LYS A 409 -10.03 -20.06 -15.13
CA LYS A 409 -9.44 -21.10 -16.00
C LYS A 409 -7.92 -21.08 -15.84
N PRO A 410 -7.19 -22.11 -16.26
CA PRO A 410 -5.73 -22.10 -16.25
C PRO A 410 -5.18 -20.87 -16.98
N VAL A 411 -4.13 -20.28 -16.42
CA VAL A 411 -3.46 -19.11 -17.04
C VAL A 411 -2.91 -19.52 -18.41
N PRO A 412 -3.27 -18.79 -19.48
CA PRO A 412 -2.85 -19.17 -20.83
C PRO A 412 -1.33 -19.07 -21.02
N VAL A 413 -0.72 -20.12 -21.54
CA VAL A 413 0.70 -20.13 -21.94
C VAL A 413 0.91 -19.34 -23.23
N LYS A 414 0.06 -19.59 -24.23
CA LYS A 414 0.09 -18.85 -25.51
C LYS A 414 -0.85 -17.66 -25.40
N LYS A 415 -0.35 -16.49 -25.83
CA LYS A 415 -1.03 -15.20 -25.63
C LYS A 415 -1.15 -14.44 -26.93
N GLU A 416 -2.24 -13.69 -27.06
CA GLU A 416 -2.46 -12.72 -28.15
C GLU A 416 -3.08 -11.43 -27.62
N ARG A 417 -3.04 -10.35 -28.42
CA ARG A 417 -3.67 -9.07 -28.07
C ARG A 417 -4.88 -8.85 -28.96
N ILE A 418 -6.03 -8.63 -28.35
CA ILE A 418 -7.29 -8.35 -29.04
C ILE A 418 -7.91 -7.07 -28.49
N PRO A 419 -8.78 -6.40 -29.27
CA PRO A 419 -9.57 -5.27 -28.79
C PRO A 419 -10.36 -5.65 -27.53
N LEU A 420 -10.40 -4.77 -26.51
CA LEU A 420 -11.09 -5.04 -25.24
C LEU A 420 -12.53 -5.51 -25.45
N ARG A 421 -13.29 -4.89 -26.37
CA ARG A 421 -14.69 -5.25 -26.67
C ARG A 421 -14.87 -6.67 -27.23
N GLU A 422 -13.82 -7.30 -27.74
CA GLU A 422 -13.81 -8.67 -28.28
C GLU A 422 -13.34 -9.70 -27.24
N ALA A 423 -13.01 -9.23 -26.01
CA ALA A 423 -12.46 -10.09 -24.97
C ALA A 423 -13.51 -10.91 -24.20
N ALA A 424 -14.81 -10.67 -24.39
CA ALA A 424 -15.87 -11.41 -23.70
C ALA A 424 -15.72 -12.93 -23.89
N GLY A 425 -15.73 -13.68 -22.79
CA GLY A 425 -15.53 -15.14 -22.80
C GLY A 425 -14.07 -15.60 -22.94
N ARG A 426 -13.13 -14.69 -23.22
CA ARG A 426 -11.70 -15.01 -23.35
C ARG A 426 -11.02 -15.03 -21.98
N VAL A 427 -10.01 -15.88 -21.83
CA VAL A 427 -9.20 -15.98 -20.60
C VAL A 427 -8.15 -14.88 -20.58
N CYS A 428 -8.14 -14.09 -19.53
CA CYS A 428 -7.14 -13.04 -19.30
C CYS A 428 -5.74 -13.67 -19.16
N ALA A 429 -4.76 -13.10 -19.82
CA ALA A 429 -3.38 -13.57 -19.78
C ALA A 429 -2.38 -12.51 -19.24
N SER A 430 -2.88 -11.29 -18.95
CA SER A 430 -2.13 -10.22 -18.31
C SER A 430 -3.10 -9.30 -17.59
N SER A 431 -2.83 -8.98 -16.33
CA SER A 431 -3.72 -8.18 -15.48
C SER A 431 -4.13 -6.86 -16.13
N VAL A 432 -5.41 -6.50 -15.96
CA VAL A 432 -5.96 -5.19 -16.32
C VAL A 432 -6.19 -4.41 -15.04
N ILE A 433 -5.48 -3.28 -14.88
CA ILE A 433 -5.29 -2.60 -13.59
C ILE A 433 -5.54 -1.11 -13.76
N PRO A 434 -6.58 -0.52 -13.15
CA PRO A 434 -6.69 0.92 -13.03
C PRO A 434 -5.58 1.44 -12.10
N TYR A 435 -5.03 2.59 -12.41
CA TYR A 435 -3.96 3.15 -11.61
C TYR A 435 -4.14 4.67 -11.43
N PRO A 436 -4.19 5.13 -10.19
CA PRO A 436 -4.28 4.42 -8.91
C PRO A 436 -5.60 3.65 -8.71
N PRO A 437 -5.75 2.72 -7.72
CA PRO A 437 -4.78 2.31 -6.70
C PRO A 437 -3.84 1.16 -7.12
N GLY A 438 -4.01 0.52 -8.27
CA GLY A 438 -3.18 -0.59 -8.69
C GLY A 438 -3.73 -1.98 -8.33
N ILE A 439 -5.03 -2.08 -8.03
CA ILE A 439 -5.76 -3.34 -7.81
C ILE A 439 -6.26 -3.85 -9.18
N PRO A 440 -5.94 -5.08 -9.59
CA PRO A 440 -6.41 -5.60 -10.86
C PRO A 440 -7.93 -5.77 -10.91
N ILE A 441 -8.56 -5.27 -11.97
CA ILE A 441 -9.98 -5.54 -12.28
C ILE A 441 -10.12 -6.97 -12.83
N VAL A 442 -9.20 -7.37 -13.72
CA VAL A 442 -9.14 -8.73 -14.27
C VAL A 442 -7.71 -9.25 -14.12
N CYS A 443 -7.59 -10.45 -13.59
CA CYS A 443 -6.32 -11.12 -13.35
C CYS A 443 -6.06 -12.25 -14.36
N PRO A 444 -4.80 -12.68 -14.54
CA PRO A 444 -4.49 -13.85 -15.33
C PRO A 444 -5.27 -15.09 -14.86
N GLY A 445 -5.90 -15.79 -15.81
CA GLY A 445 -6.77 -16.93 -15.52
C GLY A 445 -8.25 -16.59 -15.37
N GLU A 446 -8.60 -15.35 -15.09
CA GLU A 446 -10.00 -14.93 -15.06
C GLU A 446 -10.56 -14.76 -16.48
N VAL A 447 -11.84 -15.08 -16.65
CA VAL A 447 -12.55 -14.92 -17.92
C VAL A 447 -13.21 -13.55 -17.96
N PHE A 448 -12.94 -12.79 -19.02
CA PHE A 448 -13.62 -11.51 -19.24
C PHE A 448 -15.12 -11.68 -19.39
N ASP A 449 -15.92 -11.03 -18.56
CA ASP A 449 -17.35 -10.92 -18.77
C ASP A 449 -17.74 -9.56 -19.39
N PRO A 450 -18.94 -9.43 -19.99
CA PRO A 450 -19.37 -8.18 -20.64
C PRO A 450 -19.46 -6.99 -19.69
N GLU A 451 -19.78 -7.20 -18.41
CA GLU A 451 -19.92 -6.09 -17.45
C GLU A 451 -18.57 -5.56 -17.02
N VAL A 452 -17.58 -6.44 -16.84
CA VAL A 452 -16.20 -6.04 -16.58
C VAL A 452 -15.61 -5.25 -17.75
N ILE A 453 -15.91 -5.67 -18.99
CA ILE A 453 -15.51 -4.93 -20.18
C ILE A 453 -16.13 -3.51 -20.18
N THR A 454 -17.43 -3.42 -19.90
CA THR A 454 -18.13 -2.13 -19.79
C THR A 454 -17.52 -1.25 -18.72
N TYR A 455 -17.22 -1.81 -17.53
CA TYR A 455 -16.58 -1.09 -16.45
C TYR A 455 -15.20 -0.54 -16.82
N ILE A 456 -14.37 -1.35 -17.51
CA ILE A 456 -13.05 -0.91 -17.99
C ILE A 456 -13.19 0.22 -19.02
N GLU A 457 -14.18 0.13 -19.92
CA GLU A 457 -14.44 1.19 -20.92
C GLU A 457 -14.90 2.49 -20.27
N GLU A 458 -15.73 2.43 -19.23
CA GLU A 458 -16.17 3.60 -18.47
C GLU A 458 -14.98 4.32 -17.80
N ARG A 459 -14.05 3.57 -17.18
CA ARG A 459 -12.83 4.13 -16.60
C ARG A 459 -11.96 4.82 -17.64
N ARG A 460 -11.84 4.22 -18.84
CA ARG A 460 -11.11 4.85 -19.95
C ARG A 460 -11.78 6.13 -20.46
N ARG A 461 -13.12 6.16 -20.51
CA ARG A 461 -13.86 7.39 -20.89
C ARG A 461 -13.69 8.50 -19.85
N ALA A 462 -13.50 8.13 -18.58
CA ALA A 462 -13.15 9.04 -17.50
C ALA A 462 -11.66 9.44 -17.49
N GLU A 463 -10.92 9.12 -18.57
CA GLU A 463 -9.49 9.39 -18.74
C GLU A 463 -8.59 8.75 -17.67
N GLU A 464 -9.09 7.76 -16.92
CA GLU A 464 -8.29 7.02 -15.96
C GLU A 464 -7.25 6.14 -16.69
N LYS A 465 -6.04 6.11 -16.12
CA LYS A 465 -4.98 5.25 -16.65
C LYS A 465 -5.25 3.79 -16.29
N VAL A 466 -5.42 2.95 -17.31
CA VAL A 466 -5.61 1.49 -17.13
C VAL A 466 -4.39 0.75 -17.68
N ILE A 467 -3.60 0.16 -16.79
CA ILE A 467 -2.45 -0.69 -17.13
C ILE A 467 -2.98 -2.02 -17.66
N GLY A 468 -2.29 -2.63 -18.64
CA GLY A 468 -2.72 -3.87 -19.29
C GLY A 468 -3.51 -3.65 -20.57
N LEU A 469 -3.88 -2.39 -20.87
CA LEU A 469 -4.33 -1.97 -22.19
C LEU A 469 -3.18 -1.26 -22.93
N ASP A 470 -3.00 -1.60 -24.20
CA ASP A 470 -2.06 -0.87 -25.04
C ASP A 470 -2.67 0.42 -25.62
N GLY A 471 -1.86 1.20 -26.35
CA GLY A 471 -2.30 2.47 -26.97
C GLY A 471 -3.47 2.34 -27.96
N LEU A 472 -3.78 1.12 -28.43
CA LEU A 472 -4.92 0.82 -29.29
C LEU A 472 -6.12 0.26 -28.52
N GLY A 473 -6.05 0.20 -27.17
CA GLY A 473 -7.12 -0.33 -26.32
C GLY A 473 -7.27 -1.84 -26.39
N ARG A 474 -6.18 -2.58 -26.66
CA ARG A 474 -6.16 -4.04 -26.70
C ARG A 474 -5.70 -4.62 -25.37
N VAL A 475 -6.29 -5.75 -25.00
CA VAL A 475 -5.93 -6.57 -23.83
C VAL A 475 -5.22 -7.84 -24.26
N THR A 476 -4.48 -8.46 -23.35
CA THR A 476 -3.79 -9.72 -23.58
C THR A 476 -4.64 -10.88 -23.07
N VAL A 477 -4.96 -11.80 -23.97
CA VAL A 477 -5.76 -13.03 -23.70
C VAL A 477 -5.05 -14.28 -24.17
N GLY A 478 -5.58 -15.44 -23.76
CA GLY A 478 -5.13 -16.72 -24.32
C GLY A 478 -5.52 -16.85 -25.79
N THR A 479 -4.66 -17.47 -26.62
CA THR A 479 -5.01 -17.81 -28.00
C THR A 479 -6.14 -18.85 -28.03
N GLU A 480 -7.15 -18.66 -28.88
CA GLU A 480 -8.07 -19.74 -29.24
C GLU A 480 -7.33 -20.81 -30.03
N LYS A 481 -7.52 -22.05 -29.64
CA LYS A 481 -7.12 -23.19 -30.48
C LYS A 481 -8.28 -23.65 -31.29
#